data_f66a9fe3d5cd538005085a5145ba5230
#
_entry.id   f66a9fe3d5cd538005085a5145ba5230
#
_cell.length_a   1.000
_cell.length_b   1.000
_cell.length_c   1.000
_cell.angle_alpha   90.00
_cell.angle_beta   90.00
_cell.angle_gamma   90.00
#
_symmetry.space_group_name_H-M   'P 1'
#
loop_
_entity.id
_entity.type
_entity.pdbx_description
1 polymer ?
#
loop_
_entity_poly.entity_id
_entity_poly.type
_entity_poly.pdbx_seq_one_letter_code
_entity_poly.pdbx_strand_id
1 'polypeptide(L)'
;MDDPRQEVPLRGGHNRGVVRVGATVRRPLKPGAERIHRLLLHFERCGFDGVPRFLGIDDRDREILSFIEGFAPPHNGFWLNGDGVRAGARLLRRVHDLTAGTEFAAGSEVACHPNLSQPNFIFRDMIPVAIIDWDGTRPGTRLANFADFLWAFVHPGMYEDETAARMLQIAADAYGWSGPGLVDAMLACVRYFAAVVAPGPWAQREVAHLERNADLFRARLPT
;
A
#
# COMPACT_ATOMS: atom_id res chain seq x y z
N MET A 1 20.51 23.11 -17.74
CA MET A 1 19.15 22.66 -18.15
C MET A 1 19.25 21.17 -18.34
N ASP A 2 18.56 20.40 -17.49
CA ASP A 2 18.57 18.94 -17.62
C ASP A 2 17.84 18.57 -18.92
N ASP A 3 18.42 17.64 -19.68
CA ASP A 3 17.80 17.10 -20.89
C ASP A 3 16.50 16.37 -20.48
N PRO A 4 15.30 16.81 -20.94
CA PRO A 4 14.04 16.18 -20.59
C PRO A 4 13.92 14.71 -21.04
N ARG A 5 14.90 14.23 -21.83
CA ARG A 5 14.98 12.83 -22.29
C ARG A 5 15.97 12.00 -21.47
N GLN A 6 16.68 12.61 -20.52
CA GLN A 6 17.66 11.89 -19.70
C GLN A 6 16.96 10.84 -18.83
N GLU A 7 17.41 9.60 -18.93
CA GLU A 7 16.98 8.51 -18.05
C GLU A 7 17.74 8.57 -16.73
N VAL A 8 17.01 8.80 -15.63
CA VAL A 8 17.57 8.81 -14.29
C VAL A 8 17.09 7.55 -13.56
N PRO A 9 17.99 6.62 -13.16
CA PRO A 9 17.60 5.43 -12.43
C PRO A 9 16.88 5.79 -11.12
N LEU A 10 15.70 5.20 -10.89
CA LEU A 10 15.01 5.29 -9.61
C LEU A 10 15.52 4.18 -8.70
N ARG A 11 16.06 4.59 -7.54
CA ARG A 11 16.53 3.66 -6.52
C ARG A 11 15.34 3.25 -5.65
N GLY A 12 15.11 1.96 -5.50
CA GLY A 12 14.10 1.39 -4.61
C GLY A 12 13.52 0.09 -5.15
N GLY A 13 13.19 -0.84 -4.26
CA GLY A 13 12.55 -2.12 -4.57
C GLY A 13 13.42 -3.10 -5.37
N HIS A 14 12.81 -4.22 -5.75
CA HIS A 14 13.44 -5.31 -6.52
C HIS A 14 13.37 -5.07 -8.04
N ASN A 15 12.85 -3.93 -8.49
CA ASN A 15 12.58 -3.64 -9.90
C ASN A 15 13.81 -3.06 -10.60
N ARG A 16 14.59 -3.93 -11.25
CA ARG A 16 15.67 -3.50 -12.15
C ARG A 16 15.08 -2.82 -13.39
N GLY A 17 15.69 -1.72 -13.83
CA GLY A 17 15.31 -1.05 -15.10
C GLY A 17 14.21 -0.01 -14.96
N VAL A 18 13.87 0.42 -13.74
CA VAL A 18 12.95 1.54 -13.53
C VAL A 18 13.73 2.85 -13.60
N VAL A 19 13.30 3.76 -14.50
CA VAL A 19 13.92 5.06 -14.71
C VAL A 19 12.90 6.18 -14.72
N ARG A 20 13.30 7.36 -14.24
CA ARG A 20 12.55 8.61 -14.44
C ARG A 20 12.98 9.26 -15.75
N VAL A 21 12.02 9.72 -16.53
CA VAL A 21 12.23 10.52 -17.73
C VAL A 21 11.31 11.74 -17.67
N GLY A 22 11.84 12.88 -17.29
CA GLY A 22 11.07 14.09 -17.04
C GLY A 22 10.01 13.88 -15.94
N ALA A 23 8.75 14.10 -16.29
CA ALA A 23 7.59 13.91 -15.39
C ALA A 23 6.99 12.49 -15.45
N THR A 24 7.74 11.50 -15.95
CA THR A 24 7.23 10.13 -16.13
C THR A 24 8.22 9.09 -15.61
N VAL A 25 7.70 7.89 -15.33
CA VAL A 25 8.47 6.68 -15.01
C VAL A 25 8.37 5.72 -16.18
N ARG A 26 9.49 5.08 -16.51
CA ARG A 26 9.57 3.96 -17.46
C ARG A 26 9.94 2.71 -16.70
N ARG A 27 9.19 1.62 -16.89
CA ARG A 27 9.53 0.32 -16.32
C ARG A 27 9.17 -0.81 -17.30
N PRO A 28 9.92 -1.94 -17.29
CA PRO A 28 9.59 -3.07 -18.13
C PRO A 28 8.17 -3.58 -17.88
N LEU A 29 7.49 -3.98 -18.96
CA LEU A 29 6.19 -4.64 -18.84
C LEU A 29 6.31 -5.95 -18.07
N LYS A 30 5.37 -6.19 -17.17
CA LYS A 30 5.24 -7.46 -16.45
C LYS A 30 4.06 -8.28 -16.98
N PRO A 31 4.06 -9.60 -16.79
CA PRO A 31 2.88 -10.41 -17.10
C PRO A 31 1.64 -9.87 -16.38
N GLY A 32 0.54 -9.72 -17.12
CA GLY A 32 -0.72 -9.18 -16.59
C GLY A 32 -0.78 -7.65 -16.50
N ALA A 33 0.19 -6.92 -17.05
CA ALA A 33 0.23 -5.45 -17.04
C ALA A 33 -1.06 -4.81 -17.61
N GLU A 34 -1.69 -5.41 -18.64
CA GLU A 34 -2.93 -4.90 -19.22
C GLU A 34 -4.05 -4.72 -18.20
N ARG A 35 -4.18 -5.65 -17.24
CA ARG A 35 -5.18 -5.52 -16.16
C ARG A 35 -4.86 -4.33 -15.26
N ILE A 36 -3.59 -4.12 -14.96
CA ILE A 36 -3.14 -2.99 -14.15
C ILE A 36 -3.33 -1.67 -14.90
N HIS A 37 -3.01 -1.62 -16.19
CA HIS A 37 -3.28 -0.45 -17.03
C HIS A 37 -4.77 -0.08 -17.02
N ARG A 38 -5.68 -1.05 -17.17
CA ARG A 38 -7.12 -0.80 -17.08
C ARG A 38 -7.53 -0.29 -15.70
N LEU A 39 -6.94 -0.83 -14.63
CA LEU A 39 -7.20 -0.37 -13.26
C LEU A 39 -6.75 1.08 -13.07
N LEU A 40 -5.54 1.46 -13.53
CA LEU A 40 -5.04 2.83 -13.45
C LEU A 40 -5.90 3.81 -14.28
N LEU A 41 -6.32 3.41 -15.49
CA LEU A 41 -7.26 4.17 -16.31
C LEU A 41 -8.65 4.30 -15.65
N HIS A 42 -9.08 3.29 -14.90
CA HIS A 42 -10.31 3.36 -14.12
C HIS A 42 -10.20 4.42 -13.01
N PHE A 43 -9.12 4.42 -12.25
CA PHE A 43 -8.87 5.45 -11.23
C PHE A 43 -8.82 6.86 -11.83
N GLU A 44 -8.19 7.01 -12.99
CA GLU A 44 -8.14 8.31 -13.70
C GLU A 44 -9.54 8.78 -14.10
N ARG A 45 -10.38 7.90 -14.69
CA ARG A 45 -11.78 8.22 -15.02
C ARG A 45 -12.63 8.60 -13.80
N CYS A 46 -12.28 8.07 -12.63
CA CYS A 46 -12.92 8.42 -11.36
C CYS A 46 -12.35 9.70 -10.73
N GLY A 47 -11.40 10.38 -11.37
CA GLY A 47 -10.76 11.58 -10.85
C GLY A 47 -9.90 11.33 -9.61
N PHE A 48 -9.32 10.13 -9.47
CA PHE A 48 -8.52 9.76 -8.32
C PHE A 48 -7.02 9.93 -8.60
N ASP A 49 -6.40 10.91 -7.94
CA ASP A 49 -4.98 11.26 -8.10
C ASP A 49 -4.03 10.51 -7.15
N GLY A 50 -4.56 9.64 -6.29
CA GLY A 50 -3.80 8.85 -5.31
C GLY A 50 -3.07 7.64 -5.89
N VAL A 51 -2.90 7.55 -7.20
CA VAL A 51 -2.19 6.48 -7.93
C VAL A 51 -1.49 7.05 -9.16
N PRO A 52 -0.46 6.38 -9.73
CA PRO A 52 0.12 6.78 -11.01
C PRO A 52 -0.91 6.71 -12.14
N ARG A 53 -0.82 7.60 -13.11
CA ARG A 53 -1.56 7.51 -14.38
C ARG A 53 -0.81 6.61 -15.36
N PHE A 54 -1.53 5.77 -16.09
CA PHE A 54 -0.97 5.05 -17.22
C PHE A 54 -1.01 5.94 -18.47
N LEU A 55 0.17 6.21 -19.05
CA LEU A 55 0.35 7.14 -20.17
C LEU A 55 0.65 6.43 -21.50
N GLY A 56 0.79 5.12 -21.50
CA GLY A 56 1.05 4.33 -22.69
C GLY A 56 2.28 3.42 -22.56
N ILE A 57 2.79 2.99 -23.69
CA ILE A 57 3.97 2.13 -23.82
C ILE A 57 4.96 2.83 -24.75
N ASP A 58 6.25 2.81 -24.42
CA ASP A 58 7.29 3.41 -25.24
C ASP A 58 7.81 2.46 -26.34
N ASP A 59 8.71 2.95 -27.16
CA ASP A 59 9.35 2.23 -28.28
C ASP A 59 10.30 1.08 -27.86
N ARG A 60 10.50 0.89 -26.54
CA ARG A 60 11.29 -0.18 -25.94
C ARG A 60 10.41 -1.16 -25.15
N ASP A 61 9.10 -1.20 -25.43
CA ASP A 61 8.13 -2.04 -24.74
C ASP A 61 8.12 -1.84 -23.22
N ARG A 62 8.32 -0.59 -22.76
CA ARG A 62 8.20 -0.22 -21.35
C ARG A 62 6.92 0.56 -21.12
N GLU A 63 6.23 0.27 -20.03
CA GLU A 63 5.09 1.11 -19.63
C GLU A 63 5.56 2.49 -19.18
N ILE A 64 4.74 3.47 -19.52
CA ILE A 64 4.90 4.87 -19.16
C ILE A 64 3.88 5.20 -18.08
N LEU A 65 4.36 5.54 -16.90
CA LEU A 65 3.53 6.00 -15.80
C LEU A 65 3.84 7.47 -15.49
N SER A 66 2.87 8.20 -14.92
CA SER A 66 3.18 9.53 -14.38
C SER A 66 4.12 9.40 -13.19
N PHE A 67 5.11 10.31 -13.12
CA PHE A 67 5.93 10.45 -11.92
C PHE A 67 5.16 11.27 -10.87
N ILE A 68 5.07 10.75 -9.66
CA ILE A 68 4.46 11.44 -8.53
C ILE A 68 5.57 12.06 -7.70
N GLU A 69 5.59 13.38 -7.60
CA GLU A 69 6.58 14.09 -6.78
C GLU A 69 6.42 13.76 -5.30
N GLY A 70 7.54 13.53 -4.63
CA GLY A 70 7.61 13.11 -3.25
C GLY A 70 8.72 12.07 -3.05
N PHE A 71 8.67 11.35 -1.95
CA PHE A 71 9.62 10.28 -1.67
C PHE A 71 8.90 9.00 -1.25
N ALA A 72 9.46 7.85 -1.59
CA ALA A 72 9.09 6.55 -1.05
C ALA A 72 10.05 6.22 0.10
N PRO A 73 9.56 5.96 1.32
CA PRO A 73 10.44 5.66 2.44
C PRO A 73 11.13 4.30 2.27
N PRO A 74 12.26 4.09 2.94
CA PRO A 74 12.89 2.77 2.98
C PRO A 74 12.04 1.77 3.78
N HIS A 75 12.33 0.47 3.61
CA HIS A 75 11.61 -0.61 4.31
C HIS A 75 11.69 -0.55 5.84
N ASN A 76 12.69 0.13 6.40
CA ASN A 76 12.94 0.15 7.83
C ASN A 76 13.15 1.58 8.34
N GLY A 77 12.62 1.87 9.52
CA GLY A 77 12.95 3.08 10.26
C GLY A 77 12.18 4.33 9.86
N PHE A 78 11.07 4.21 9.13
CA PHE A 78 10.21 5.34 8.84
C PHE A 78 9.03 5.39 9.80
N TRP A 79 9.03 6.39 10.67
CA TRP A 79 8.01 6.60 11.69
C TRP A 79 6.89 7.49 11.16
N LEU A 80 5.65 7.04 11.31
CA LEU A 80 4.48 7.82 10.96
C LEU A 80 3.91 8.52 12.21
N ASN A 81 3.46 9.75 12.03
CA ASN A 81 2.57 10.40 12.99
C ASN A 81 1.10 10.03 12.69
N GLY A 82 0.20 10.44 13.58
CA GLY A 82 -1.23 10.15 13.41
C GLY A 82 -1.84 10.74 12.12
N ASP A 83 -1.30 11.83 11.59
CA ASP A 83 -1.80 12.44 10.35
C ASP A 83 -1.38 11.64 9.13
N GLY A 84 -0.15 11.12 9.11
CA GLY A 84 0.32 10.20 8.07
C GLY A 84 -0.48 8.90 8.05
N VAL A 85 -0.76 8.31 9.23
CA VAL A 85 -1.61 7.12 9.35
C VAL A 85 -3.03 7.39 8.86
N ARG A 86 -3.63 8.50 9.27
CA ARG A 86 -4.98 8.94 8.84
C ARG A 86 -5.07 9.10 7.33
N ALA A 87 -4.09 9.75 6.71
CA ALA A 87 -4.07 9.99 5.28
C ALA A 87 -3.92 8.67 4.49
N GLY A 88 -3.03 7.77 4.92
CA GLY A 88 -2.87 6.45 4.30
C GLY A 88 -4.13 5.61 4.36
N ALA A 89 -4.81 5.58 5.51
CA ALA A 89 -6.07 4.85 5.67
C ALA A 89 -7.19 5.39 4.75
N ARG A 90 -7.27 6.72 4.60
CA ARG A 90 -8.22 7.36 3.66
C ARG A 90 -7.90 7.05 2.20
N LEU A 91 -6.62 7.04 1.81
CA LEU A 91 -6.21 6.63 0.47
C LEU A 91 -6.67 5.19 0.17
N LEU A 92 -6.39 4.25 1.07
CA LEU A 92 -6.81 2.87 0.89
C LEU A 92 -8.34 2.74 0.87
N ARG A 93 -9.05 3.46 1.75
CA ARG A 93 -10.52 3.48 1.73
C ARG A 93 -11.04 3.94 0.38
N ARG A 94 -10.47 4.99 -0.19
CA ARG A 94 -10.88 5.51 -1.50
C ARG A 94 -10.63 4.50 -2.62
N VAL A 95 -9.49 3.80 -2.61
CA VAL A 95 -9.20 2.71 -3.55
C VAL A 95 -10.28 1.62 -3.47
N HIS A 96 -10.63 1.19 -2.27
CA HIS A 96 -11.64 0.17 -2.07
C HIS A 96 -13.04 0.61 -2.54
N ASP A 97 -13.42 1.86 -2.26
CA ASP A 97 -14.71 2.39 -2.70
C ASP A 97 -14.81 2.51 -4.22
N LEU A 98 -13.72 2.89 -4.89
CA LEU A 98 -13.68 3.01 -6.34
C LEU A 98 -13.63 1.66 -7.07
N THR A 99 -13.21 0.61 -6.42
CA THR A 99 -13.09 -0.72 -7.03
C THR A 99 -14.23 -1.68 -6.67
N ALA A 100 -15.02 -1.35 -5.65
CA ALA A 100 -16.19 -2.14 -5.26
C ALA A 100 -17.22 -2.22 -6.40
N GLY A 101 -17.73 -3.44 -6.68
CA GLY A 101 -18.72 -3.67 -7.73
C GLY A 101 -18.17 -3.55 -9.16
N THR A 102 -16.86 -3.41 -9.34
CA THR A 102 -16.23 -3.34 -10.67
C THR A 102 -15.63 -4.68 -11.12
N GLU A 103 -15.17 -4.75 -12.38
CA GLU A 103 -14.42 -5.90 -12.90
C GLU A 103 -13.17 -6.23 -12.10
N PHE A 104 -12.59 -5.25 -11.39
CA PHE A 104 -11.37 -5.42 -10.61
C PHE A 104 -11.61 -6.16 -9.30
N ALA A 105 -12.81 -6.06 -8.75
CA ALA A 105 -13.27 -6.85 -7.62
C ALA A 105 -13.64 -8.30 -8.00
N ALA A 106 -13.99 -8.55 -9.29
CA ALA A 106 -14.27 -9.88 -9.87
C ALA A 106 -15.16 -10.77 -8.97
N GLY A 107 -16.24 -10.20 -8.43
CA GLY A 107 -17.17 -10.91 -7.55
C GLY A 107 -16.79 -10.93 -6.07
N SER A 108 -15.60 -10.42 -5.71
CA SER A 108 -15.21 -10.11 -4.31
C SER A 108 -15.66 -8.70 -3.91
N GLU A 109 -15.26 -8.23 -2.73
CA GLU A 109 -15.66 -6.90 -2.28
C GLU A 109 -14.92 -5.77 -3.03
N VAL A 110 -13.61 -5.90 -3.22
CA VAL A 110 -12.74 -4.85 -3.75
C VAL A 110 -11.53 -5.42 -4.52
N ALA A 111 -10.79 -4.56 -5.19
CA ALA A 111 -9.41 -4.85 -5.62
C ALA A 111 -8.44 -4.58 -4.46
N CYS A 112 -7.68 -5.60 -4.09
CA CYS A 112 -6.69 -5.55 -3.02
C CYS A 112 -5.30 -5.27 -3.57
N HIS A 113 -4.63 -4.25 -3.04
CA HIS A 113 -3.22 -4.02 -3.31
C HIS A 113 -2.37 -5.14 -2.67
N PRO A 114 -1.38 -5.71 -3.38
CA PRO A 114 -0.69 -6.92 -2.91
C PRO A 114 0.28 -6.68 -1.77
N ASN A 115 0.74 -5.44 -1.58
CA ASN A 115 1.74 -5.09 -0.57
C ASN A 115 1.56 -3.63 -0.13
N LEU A 116 0.90 -3.42 1.00
CA LEU A 116 0.63 -2.10 1.58
C LEU A 116 1.74 -1.60 2.53
N SER A 117 2.99 -2.04 2.34
CA SER A 117 4.11 -1.51 3.10
C SER A 117 4.46 -0.07 2.69
N GLN A 118 5.05 0.69 3.60
CA GLN A 118 5.38 2.11 3.42
C GLN A 118 6.16 2.44 2.15
N PRO A 119 7.13 1.63 1.67
CA PRO A 119 7.82 1.87 0.41
C PRO A 119 6.94 1.96 -0.84
N ASN A 120 5.72 1.43 -0.77
CA ASN A 120 4.74 1.50 -1.84
C ASN A 120 3.80 2.72 -1.74
N PHE A 121 4.17 3.69 -0.87
CA PHE A 121 3.49 4.97 -0.78
C PHE A 121 4.44 6.11 -1.11
N ILE A 122 3.93 7.13 -1.80
CA ILE A 122 4.66 8.39 -2.01
C ILE A 122 4.22 9.38 -0.96
N PHE A 123 5.19 9.99 -0.30
CA PHE A 123 4.98 10.96 0.77
C PHE A 123 5.40 12.37 0.37
N ARG A 124 4.65 13.37 0.85
CA ARG A 124 5.01 14.79 0.89
C ARG A 124 4.79 15.27 2.31
N ASP A 125 5.79 15.93 2.90
CA ASP A 125 5.68 16.45 4.27
C ASP A 125 5.14 15.43 5.29
N MET A 126 5.63 14.19 5.25
CA MET A 126 5.20 13.06 6.10
C MET A 126 3.76 12.57 5.84
N ILE A 127 3.06 13.09 4.85
CA ILE A 127 1.71 12.69 4.47
C ILE A 127 1.77 11.82 3.21
N PRO A 128 1.24 10.59 3.23
CA PRO A 128 1.14 9.77 2.03
C PRO A 128 0.10 10.37 1.08
N VAL A 129 0.52 10.59 -0.16
CA VAL A 129 -0.30 11.23 -1.20
C VAL A 129 -0.69 10.25 -2.32
N ALA A 130 0.01 9.14 -2.44
CA ALA A 130 -0.32 8.12 -3.46
C ALA A 130 0.18 6.73 -3.06
N ILE A 131 -0.45 5.71 -3.65
CA ILE A 131 -0.06 4.29 -3.59
C ILE A 131 0.50 3.89 -4.95
N ILE A 132 1.66 3.24 -4.96
CA ILE A 132 2.37 2.80 -6.17
C ILE A 132 2.58 1.27 -6.15
N ASP A 133 3.12 0.72 -7.26
CA ASP A 133 3.43 -0.71 -7.42
C ASP A 133 2.21 -1.63 -7.34
N TRP A 134 1.27 -1.42 -8.25
CA TRP A 134 -0.01 -2.12 -8.33
C TRP A 134 0.07 -3.53 -8.92
N ASP A 135 1.27 -4.01 -9.28
CA ASP A 135 1.46 -5.35 -9.85
C ASP A 135 1.01 -6.43 -8.86
N GLY A 136 0.29 -7.44 -9.36
CA GLY A 136 -0.26 -8.48 -8.49
C GLY A 136 -1.52 -8.12 -7.74
N THR A 137 -2.16 -6.98 -8.06
CA THR A 137 -3.50 -6.64 -7.55
C THR A 137 -4.47 -7.77 -7.81
N ARG A 138 -5.23 -8.15 -6.79
CA ARG A 138 -6.17 -9.28 -6.83
C ARG A 138 -7.52 -8.92 -6.20
N PRO A 139 -8.59 -9.62 -6.58
CA PRO A 139 -9.86 -9.55 -5.85
C PRO A 139 -9.70 -10.00 -4.39
N GLY A 140 -10.45 -9.38 -3.48
CA GLY A 140 -10.43 -9.77 -2.07
C GLY A 140 -11.39 -8.97 -1.22
N THR A 141 -11.28 -9.14 0.10
CA THR A 141 -12.13 -8.46 1.08
C THR A 141 -11.47 -7.19 1.60
N ARG A 142 -12.28 -6.22 1.99
CA ARG A 142 -11.83 -5.01 2.69
C ARG A 142 -11.11 -5.36 3.98
N LEU A 143 -11.64 -6.35 4.73
CA LEU A 143 -11.04 -6.81 5.98
C LEU A 143 -9.59 -7.28 5.78
N ALA A 144 -9.36 -8.20 4.84
CA ALA A 144 -8.03 -8.76 4.63
C ALA A 144 -7.01 -7.70 4.17
N ASN A 145 -7.40 -6.81 3.23
CA ASN A 145 -6.48 -5.80 2.72
C ASN A 145 -6.27 -4.65 3.71
N PHE A 146 -7.28 -4.29 4.49
CA PHE A 146 -7.11 -3.30 5.56
C PHE A 146 -6.28 -3.84 6.73
N ALA A 147 -6.42 -5.13 7.07
CA ALA A 147 -5.57 -5.79 8.06
C ALA A 147 -4.09 -5.82 7.62
N ASP A 148 -3.80 -6.06 6.33
CA ASP A 148 -2.46 -5.93 5.76
C ASP A 148 -1.92 -4.50 5.89
N PHE A 149 -2.75 -3.48 5.61
CA PHE A 149 -2.40 -2.08 5.83
C PHE A 149 -2.06 -1.79 7.29
N LEU A 150 -2.87 -2.27 8.24
CA LEU A 150 -2.62 -2.04 9.67
C LEU A 150 -1.28 -2.63 10.10
N TRP A 151 -0.93 -3.80 9.61
CA TRP A 151 0.36 -4.40 9.93
C TRP A 151 1.52 -3.80 9.13
N ALA A 152 1.41 -3.71 7.82
CA ALA A 152 2.55 -3.40 6.95
C ALA A 152 2.82 -1.89 6.80
N PHE A 153 1.76 -1.04 6.85
CA PHE A 153 1.88 0.41 6.74
C PHE A 153 1.99 1.09 8.10
N VAL A 154 1.05 0.81 9.02
CA VAL A 154 1.09 1.40 10.37
C VAL A 154 2.25 0.81 11.17
N HIS A 155 2.50 -0.49 11.02
CA HIS A 155 3.61 -1.22 11.60
C HIS A 155 3.66 -1.09 13.14
N PRO A 156 2.69 -1.69 13.85
CA PRO A 156 2.56 -1.53 15.30
C PRO A 156 3.83 -1.84 16.09
N GLY A 157 4.63 -2.82 15.63
CA GLY A 157 5.89 -3.19 16.26
C GLY A 157 6.97 -2.10 16.32
N MET A 158 6.74 -0.98 15.64
CA MET A 158 7.62 0.20 15.67
C MET A 158 7.32 1.17 16.82
N TYR A 159 6.24 0.98 17.58
CA TYR A 159 5.77 1.91 18.61
C TYR A 159 5.71 1.24 19.97
N GLU A 160 5.71 2.04 21.02
CA GLU A 160 5.28 1.60 22.34
C GLU A 160 3.81 1.13 22.26
N ASP A 161 3.45 0.11 23.04
CA ASP A 161 2.19 -0.63 22.91
C ASP A 161 0.93 0.25 22.90
N GLU A 162 0.83 1.23 23.82
CA GLU A 162 -0.31 2.16 23.86
C GLU A 162 -0.32 3.13 22.65
N THR A 163 0.85 3.52 22.17
CA THR A 163 0.96 4.34 20.95
C THR A 163 0.57 3.51 19.74
N ALA A 164 1.02 2.26 19.64
CA ALA A 164 0.60 1.33 18.60
C ALA A 164 -0.92 1.18 18.55
N ALA A 165 -1.54 0.90 19.69
CA ALA A 165 -3.00 0.77 19.80
C ALA A 165 -3.74 2.04 19.33
N ARG A 166 -3.23 3.22 19.71
CA ARG A 166 -3.78 4.51 19.24
C ARG A 166 -3.61 4.72 17.74
N MET A 167 -2.47 4.34 17.15
CA MET A 167 -2.24 4.45 15.70
C MET A 167 -3.17 3.53 14.92
N LEU A 168 -3.40 2.30 15.39
CA LEU A 168 -4.37 1.38 14.83
C LEU A 168 -5.80 1.95 14.90
N GLN A 169 -6.19 2.55 16.02
CA GLN A 169 -7.48 3.22 16.18
C GLN A 169 -7.63 4.39 15.20
N ILE A 170 -6.61 5.27 15.08
CA ILE A 170 -6.61 6.37 14.11
C ILE A 170 -6.82 5.85 12.68
N ALA A 171 -6.18 4.75 12.33
CA ALA A 171 -6.34 4.12 11.02
C ALA A 171 -7.77 3.60 10.82
N ALA A 172 -8.33 2.88 11.81
CA ALA A 172 -9.67 2.33 11.75
C ALA A 172 -10.74 3.43 11.62
N ASP A 173 -10.64 4.48 12.43
CA ASP A 173 -11.53 5.65 12.38
C ASP A 173 -11.46 6.36 11.02
N ALA A 174 -10.24 6.56 10.52
CA ALA A 174 -10.02 7.26 9.25
C ALA A 174 -10.46 6.46 8.02
N TYR A 175 -10.34 5.15 8.08
CA TYR A 175 -10.89 4.23 7.08
C TYR A 175 -12.42 4.14 7.17
N GLY A 176 -13.00 4.39 8.34
CA GLY A 176 -14.42 4.18 8.65
C GLY A 176 -14.75 2.70 8.83
N TRP A 177 -13.86 1.97 9.50
CA TRP A 177 -14.10 0.56 9.82
C TRP A 177 -15.02 0.45 11.03
N SER A 178 -16.07 -0.38 10.92
CA SER A 178 -17.03 -0.61 11.97
C SER A 178 -17.35 -2.10 12.22
N GLY A 179 -16.65 -2.98 11.51
CA GLY A 179 -16.84 -4.43 11.64
C GLY A 179 -15.87 -5.08 12.64
N PRO A 180 -16.16 -6.31 13.08
CA PRO A 180 -15.27 -7.08 13.93
C PRO A 180 -14.08 -7.69 13.15
N GLY A 181 -13.17 -8.33 13.89
CA GLY A 181 -12.17 -9.25 13.33
C GLY A 181 -10.88 -8.62 12.80
N LEU A 182 -10.67 -7.30 12.93
CA LEU A 182 -9.44 -6.65 12.43
C LEU A 182 -8.17 -7.22 13.05
N VAL A 183 -8.13 -7.42 14.35
CA VAL A 183 -6.95 -7.95 15.05
C VAL A 183 -6.65 -9.38 14.61
N ASP A 184 -7.67 -10.20 14.48
CA ASP A 184 -7.51 -11.59 14.05
C ASP A 184 -7.05 -11.68 12.59
N ALA A 185 -7.58 -10.82 11.71
CA ALA A 185 -7.14 -10.72 10.34
C ALA A 185 -5.68 -10.21 10.24
N MET A 186 -5.28 -9.24 11.06
CA MET A 186 -3.90 -8.74 11.13
C MET A 186 -2.94 -9.84 11.63
N LEU A 187 -3.32 -10.60 12.66
CA LEU A 187 -2.57 -11.77 13.13
C LEU A 187 -2.44 -12.85 12.03
N ALA A 188 -3.51 -13.11 11.29
CA ALA A 188 -3.46 -14.05 10.16
C ALA A 188 -2.50 -13.57 9.07
N CYS A 189 -2.50 -12.28 8.72
CA CYS A 189 -1.57 -11.68 7.77
C CYS A 189 -0.11 -11.88 8.19
N VAL A 190 0.25 -11.49 9.40
CA VAL A 190 1.64 -11.57 9.86
C VAL A 190 2.11 -13.02 10.01
N ARG A 191 1.26 -13.93 10.48
CA ARG A 191 1.58 -15.37 10.57
C ARG A 191 1.82 -15.97 9.19
N TYR A 192 0.99 -15.65 8.20
CA TYR A 192 1.20 -16.07 6.82
C TYR A 192 2.51 -15.52 6.28
N PHE A 193 2.81 -14.24 6.49
CA PHE A 193 4.06 -13.63 6.07
C PHE A 193 5.27 -14.35 6.70
N ALA A 194 5.22 -14.60 8.01
CA ALA A 194 6.29 -15.26 8.75
C ALA A 194 6.49 -16.73 8.37
N ALA A 195 5.44 -17.40 7.92
CA ALA A 195 5.50 -18.82 7.53
C ALA A 195 5.91 -19.01 6.06
N VAL A 196 5.47 -18.12 5.16
CA VAL A 196 5.50 -18.38 3.71
C VAL A 196 6.31 -17.34 2.94
N VAL A 197 6.18 -16.05 3.26
CA VAL A 197 6.75 -14.97 2.44
C VAL A 197 8.20 -14.69 2.83
N ALA A 198 8.45 -14.49 4.10
CA ALA A 198 9.79 -14.19 4.62
C ALA A 198 10.01 -14.84 6.00
N PRO A 199 10.17 -16.17 6.05
CA PRO A 199 10.43 -16.85 7.31
C PRO A 199 11.77 -16.42 7.90
N GLY A 200 11.76 -16.07 9.20
CA GLY A 200 12.97 -15.65 9.90
C GLY A 200 12.72 -15.00 11.25
N PRO A 201 13.80 -14.71 12.01
CA PRO A 201 13.67 -14.18 13.38
C PRO A 201 12.93 -12.86 13.48
N TRP A 202 13.04 -11.99 12.47
CA TRP A 202 12.33 -10.72 12.44
C TRP A 202 10.82 -10.95 12.36
N ALA A 203 10.35 -11.75 11.41
CA ALA A 203 8.93 -12.03 11.24
C ALA A 203 8.33 -12.75 12.47
N GLN A 204 9.10 -13.63 13.11
CA GLN A 204 8.68 -14.27 14.36
C GLN A 204 8.51 -13.25 15.51
N ARG A 205 9.36 -12.24 15.59
CA ARG A 205 9.20 -11.15 16.58
C ARG A 205 7.94 -10.32 16.32
N GLU A 206 7.61 -10.04 15.05
CA GLU A 206 6.38 -9.35 14.67
C GLU A 206 5.14 -10.13 15.09
N VAL A 207 5.11 -11.45 14.82
CA VAL A 207 4.03 -12.34 15.29
C VAL A 207 3.89 -12.25 16.81
N ALA A 208 4.99 -12.46 17.53
CA ALA A 208 4.98 -12.45 19.00
C ALA A 208 4.57 -11.10 19.58
N HIS A 209 4.95 -9.98 18.95
CA HIS A 209 4.54 -8.65 19.37
C HIS A 209 3.02 -8.46 19.24
N LEU A 210 2.45 -8.80 18.07
CA LEU A 210 1.01 -8.68 17.84
C LEU A 210 0.20 -9.61 18.74
N GLU A 211 0.67 -10.83 18.98
CA GLU A 211 0.01 -11.79 19.88
C GLU A 211 -0.04 -11.28 21.32
N ARG A 212 1.08 -10.76 21.85
CA ARG A 212 1.13 -10.21 23.21
C ARG A 212 0.19 -9.01 23.42
N ASN A 213 0.00 -8.20 22.37
CA ASN A 213 -0.77 -6.97 22.42
C ASN A 213 -2.20 -7.12 21.88
N ALA A 214 -2.62 -8.32 21.48
CA ALA A 214 -3.90 -8.54 20.80
C ALA A 214 -5.10 -8.03 21.62
N ASP A 215 -5.12 -8.23 22.93
CA ASP A 215 -6.24 -7.78 23.78
C ASP A 215 -6.26 -6.26 23.93
N LEU A 216 -5.10 -5.61 24.03
CA LEU A 216 -5.00 -4.15 24.02
C LEU A 216 -5.54 -3.58 22.70
N PHE A 217 -5.17 -4.19 21.57
CA PHE A 217 -5.64 -3.76 20.25
C PHE A 217 -7.13 -3.99 20.05
N ARG A 218 -7.67 -5.13 20.52
CA ARG A 218 -9.12 -5.40 20.51
C ARG A 218 -9.91 -4.40 21.36
N ALA A 219 -9.36 -3.96 22.49
CA ALA A 219 -10.02 -2.96 23.34
C ALA A 219 -10.13 -1.57 22.68
N ARG A 220 -9.30 -1.28 21.67
CA ARG A 220 -9.27 0.01 20.97
C ARG A 220 -9.93 -0.01 19.60
N LEU A 221 -10.02 -1.17 18.97
CA LEU A 221 -10.60 -1.32 17.65
C LEU A 221 -12.08 -1.67 17.72
N PRO A 222 -12.89 -1.34 16.70
CA PRO A 222 -14.31 -1.74 16.65
C PRO A 222 -14.47 -3.26 16.72
N THR A 223 -15.46 -3.68 17.49
CA THR A 223 -15.85 -5.10 17.74
C THR A 223 -17.07 -5.50 16.92
#